data_59fb10d7487afbfe55cfbab597d982bb
#
_entry.id   59fb10d7487afbfe55cfbab597d982bb
#
_cell.length_a   1.000
_cell.length_b   1.000
_cell.length_c   1.000
_cell.angle_alpha   90.00
_cell.angle_beta   90.00
_cell.angle_gamma   90.00
#
_symmetry.space_group_name_H-M   'P 1'
#
loop_
_entity.id
_entity.type
_entity.pdbx_description
1 polymer ?
#
loop_
_entity_poly.entity_id
_entity_poly.type
_entity_poly.pdbx_seq_one_letter_code
_entity_poly.pdbx_strand_id
1 'polypeptide(L)'
;YLFGGPSQLETFDMKPDAASTVRGPFSAISARTPGMRICEHLPKLAACSDRFAVIRTLNHTQNDHNAAHIIQTGWHMPEAERGPANVNAAANDWPAMGSVVSYLDRDRSAPGSMPSYVYLPNRHGEIQLGGRYNRLGQYAGWLGPEYNALATRIRKKAHLDNPYFRDCSESELQYQFRGLSLADGVTLDRLDRRRSLLDQFESQRGVLDTIGGTSGYDRHRSSALGMVSSSKLREALEIRREPASLRDRYGRHLFGQSLMVGRRMVEAGSRFVTVIWDMPDGAPSGWDSHDGMTTSLRDHLLPGLDQSLSALLEDMSDRGLLEETLVVCVGEMGRTPKFENRGSADGRDHWGFCFPALLAGAGVQGGTLYGRSDDMAAYPLDHPVSPADLSATIFDSLGIDPHGTIEDKEGRPVPLVEGGEVVRGLYA
;
A
#
# COMPACT_ATOMS: atom_id res chain seq x y z
N TYR A 1 1.77 2.50 1.86
CA TYR A 1 1.25 2.01 3.12
C TYR A 1 2.36 1.96 4.16
N LEU A 2 2.18 2.61 5.30
CA LEU A 2 3.18 2.78 6.36
C LEU A 2 2.80 1.87 7.53
N PHE A 3 3.24 0.61 7.48
CA PHE A 3 2.88 -0.37 8.49
C PHE A 3 3.55 -0.11 9.83
N GLY A 4 2.75 -0.14 10.86
CA GLY A 4 3.15 0.14 12.24
C GLY A 4 2.40 1.34 12.84
N GLY A 5 1.76 2.18 12.01
CA GLY A 5 0.98 3.33 12.46
C GLY A 5 1.82 4.57 12.72
N PRO A 6 2.07 5.40 11.71
CA PRO A 6 2.79 6.67 11.89
C PRO A 6 2.03 7.60 12.83
N SER A 7 2.76 8.20 13.77
CA SER A 7 2.20 9.13 14.73
C SER A 7 1.70 10.42 14.06
N GLN A 8 0.45 10.76 14.30
CA GLN A 8 -0.17 12.00 13.84
C GLN A 8 0.55 13.24 14.38
N LEU A 9 1.02 13.16 15.62
CA LEU A 9 1.66 14.27 16.33
C LEU A 9 3.09 14.55 15.84
N GLU A 10 3.76 13.58 15.26
CA GLU A 10 5.10 13.71 14.68
C GLU A 10 5.09 13.75 13.15
N THR A 11 3.92 13.87 12.51
CA THR A 11 3.78 13.95 11.04
C THR A 11 2.94 15.13 10.58
N PHE A 12 1.62 14.94 10.40
CA PHE A 12 0.74 15.88 9.68
C PHE A 12 -0.32 16.56 10.55
N ASP A 13 -0.45 16.19 11.83
CA ASP A 13 -1.42 16.80 12.76
C ASP A 13 -0.73 17.20 14.08
N MET A 14 0.32 17.98 13.97
CA MET A 14 1.13 18.44 15.09
C MET A 14 0.33 19.41 15.97
N LYS A 15 0.56 19.34 17.29
CA LYS A 15 -0.07 20.19 18.30
C LYS A 15 1.01 20.97 19.08
N PRO A 16 1.66 22.00 18.46
CA PRO A 16 2.80 22.69 19.05
C PRO A 16 2.47 23.40 20.37
N ASP A 17 1.20 23.77 20.57
CA ASP A 17 0.73 24.47 21.77
C ASP A 17 0.30 23.52 22.89
N ALA A 18 0.27 22.19 22.62
CA ALA A 18 -0.06 21.17 23.62
C ALA A 18 1.07 21.02 24.66
N ALA A 19 0.75 20.42 25.80
CA ALA A 19 1.74 20.07 26.81
C ALA A 19 2.89 19.23 26.23
N SER A 20 4.09 19.34 26.78
CA SER A 20 5.29 18.63 26.28
C SER A 20 5.12 17.11 26.22
N THR A 21 4.30 16.55 27.10
CA THR A 21 3.94 15.12 27.10
C THR A 21 3.01 14.72 25.96
N VAL A 22 2.47 15.68 25.21
CA VAL A 22 1.57 15.45 24.05
C VAL A 22 2.26 15.85 22.75
N ARG A 23 2.79 17.10 22.67
CA ARG A 23 3.31 17.68 21.42
C ARG A 23 4.49 16.93 20.79
N GLY A 24 5.13 16.05 21.54
CA GLY A 24 6.32 15.32 21.06
C GLY A 24 7.60 16.15 21.05
N PRO A 25 8.71 15.55 20.57
CA PRO A 25 10.04 16.16 20.59
C PRO A 25 10.30 17.13 19.42
N PHE A 26 9.49 17.10 18.36
CA PHE A 26 9.77 17.82 17.11
C PHE A 26 8.97 19.12 16.99
N SER A 27 9.56 20.06 16.24
CA SER A 27 8.93 21.34 15.91
C SER A 27 8.05 21.23 14.68
N ALA A 28 7.01 22.05 14.61
CA ALA A 28 6.18 22.18 13.43
C ALA A 28 6.69 23.29 12.53
N ILE A 29 6.90 22.99 11.25
CA ILE A 29 7.25 23.99 10.22
C ILE A 29 6.03 24.38 9.40
N SER A 30 6.03 25.59 8.86
CA SER A 30 5.02 26.04 7.90
C SER A 30 5.24 25.36 6.55
N ALA A 31 4.18 24.81 6.00
CA ALA A 31 4.19 24.26 4.65
C ALA A 31 3.93 25.40 3.61
N ARG A 32 4.09 25.08 2.33
CA ARG A 32 3.76 26.00 1.22
C ARG A 32 2.29 26.40 1.23
N THR A 33 1.43 25.45 1.61
CA THR A 33 -0.01 25.70 1.79
C THR A 33 -0.24 26.55 3.04
N PRO A 34 -0.90 27.71 2.92
CA PRO A 34 -1.20 28.57 4.07
C PRO A 34 -2.00 27.83 5.15
N GLY A 35 -1.57 27.94 6.39
CA GLY A 35 -2.21 27.31 7.55
C GLY A 35 -1.86 25.84 7.76
N MET A 36 -1.19 25.17 6.81
CA MET A 36 -0.69 23.81 6.99
C MET A 36 0.64 23.85 7.74
N ARG A 37 0.73 23.08 8.82
CA ARG A 37 1.95 22.89 9.61
C ARG A 37 2.22 21.41 9.75
N ILE A 38 3.43 20.98 9.42
CA ILE A 38 3.87 19.59 9.50
C ILE A 38 5.23 19.49 10.21
N CYS A 39 5.69 18.28 10.48
CA CYS A 39 6.94 18.03 11.18
C CYS A 39 8.15 18.65 10.47
N GLU A 40 9.09 19.23 11.23
CA GLU A 40 10.34 19.82 10.73
C GLU A 40 11.22 18.83 9.94
N HIS A 41 11.06 17.53 10.14
CA HIS A 41 11.74 16.45 9.40
C HIS A 41 11.05 16.08 8.08
N LEU A 42 10.01 16.83 7.66
CA LEU A 42 9.30 16.68 6.38
C LEU A 42 9.41 17.93 5.49
N PRO A 43 10.60 18.56 5.32
CA PRO A 43 10.73 19.84 4.63
C PRO A 43 10.40 19.79 3.14
N LYS A 44 10.63 18.66 2.45
CA LYS A 44 10.31 18.51 1.02
C LYS A 44 8.80 18.35 0.81
N LEU A 45 8.12 17.58 1.67
CA LEU A 45 6.66 17.50 1.68
C LEU A 45 6.05 18.86 2.04
N ALA A 46 6.63 19.60 3.00
CA ALA A 46 6.20 20.98 3.29
C ALA A 46 6.27 21.86 2.04
N ALA A 47 7.34 21.75 1.25
CA ALA A 47 7.57 22.54 0.04
C ALA A 47 6.63 22.20 -1.11
N CYS A 48 6.07 20.99 -1.17
CA CYS A 48 5.11 20.54 -2.20
C CYS A 48 3.69 20.27 -1.65
N SER A 49 3.34 20.88 -0.52
CA SER A 49 2.05 20.65 0.16
C SER A 49 0.83 21.11 -0.65
N ASP A 50 1.03 21.93 -1.65
CA ASP A 50 0.02 22.34 -2.63
C ASP A 50 -0.38 21.21 -3.62
N ARG A 51 0.29 20.05 -3.57
CA ARG A 51 0.02 18.89 -4.42
C ARG A 51 -0.79 17.80 -3.75
N PHE A 52 -1.05 17.90 -2.47
CA PHE A 52 -1.77 16.87 -1.72
C PHE A 52 -2.75 17.46 -0.71
N ALA A 53 -3.75 16.66 -0.35
CA ALA A 53 -4.65 16.89 0.77
C ALA A 53 -4.23 16.04 1.97
N VAL A 54 -4.55 16.50 3.18
CA VAL A 54 -4.39 15.73 4.41
C VAL A 54 -5.74 15.58 5.10
N ILE A 55 -6.23 14.35 5.21
CA ILE A 55 -7.28 13.96 6.15
C ILE A 55 -6.63 13.83 7.52
N ARG A 56 -7.11 14.56 8.53
CA ARG A 56 -6.58 14.49 9.92
C ARG A 56 -7.43 13.67 10.86
N THR A 57 -8.55 13.15 10.38
CA THR A 57 -9.64 12.60 11.17
C THR A 57 -10.03 11.17 10.77
N LEU A 58 -9.11 10.46 10.10
CA LEU A 58 -9.30 9.03 9.86
C LEU A 58 -9.34 8.31 11.21
N ASN A 59 -10.32 7.44 11.41
CA ASN A 59 -10.52 6.82 12.71
C ASN A 59 -11.23 5.46 12.62
N HIS A 60 -10.90 4.60 13.55
CA HIS A 60 -11.58 3.33 13.83
C HIS A 60 -11.31 2.89 15.28
N THR A 61 -11.91 1.79 15.72
CA THR A 61 -11.80 1.33 17.13
C THR A 61 -10.76 0.25 17.37
N GLN A 62 -10.09 -0.27 16.32
CA GLN A 62 -9.08 -1.31 16.44
C GLN A 62 -7.72 -0.71 16.83
N ASN A 63 -7.14 -1.16 17.93
CA ASN A 63 -5.87 -0.66 18.46
C ASN A 63 -4.76 -1.73 18.45
N ASP A 64 -4.71 -2.52 17.39
CA ASP A 64 -3.64 -3.47 17.10
C ASP A 64 -3.41 -3.59 15.60
N HIS A 65 -2.39 -4.32 15.18
CA HIS A 65 -1.99 -4.45 13.77
C HIS A 65 -2.99 -5.20 12.89
N ASN A 66 -4.04 -5.82 13.45
CA ASN A 66 -5.14 -6.35 12.66
C ASN A 66 -5.93 -5.22 11.97
N ALA A 67 -5.80 -3.98 12.43
CA ALA A 67 -6.30 -2.79 11.75
C ALA A 67 -5.81 -2.66 10.30
N ALA A 68 -4.71 -3.32 9.94
CA ALA A 68 -4.26 -3.44 8.56
C ALA A 68 -5.33 -4.06 7.65
N HIS A 69 -6.16 -4.97 8.18
CA HIS A 69 -7.32 -5.49 7.47
C HIS A 69 -8.30 -4.37 7.13
N ILE A 70 -8.70 -3.59 8.12
CA ILE A 70 -9.72 -2.54 7.97
C ILE A 70 -9.30 -1.51 6.92
N ILE A 71 -8.04 -1.07 6.95
CA ILE A 71 -7.52 -0.07 6.02
C ILE A 71 -7.38 -0.61 4.59
N GLN A 72 -7.02 -1.87 4.41
CA GLN A 72 -6.79 -2.44 3.08
C GLN A 72 -8.05 -3.02 2.43
N THR A 73 -9.11 -3.28 3.21
CA THR A 73 -10.36 -3.85 2.72
C THR A 73 -11.53 -2.86 2.75
N GLY A 74 -11.54 -1.89 3.67
CA GLY A 74 -12.67 -1.02 3.98
C GLY A 74 -13.73 -1.70 4.88
N TRP A 75 -13.46 -2.92 5.36
CA TRP A 75 -14.39 -3.71 6.15
C TRP A 75 -13.90 -3.90 7.58
N HIS A 76 -14.79 -3.79 8.54
CA HIS A 76 -14.49 -4.14 9.92
C HIS A 76 -14.27 -5.65 10.06
N MET A 77 -13.41 -6.03 10.99
CA MET A 77 -13.29 -7.43 11.35
C MET A 77 -14.53 -7.87 12.14
N PRO A 78 -15.09 -9.06 11.85
CA PRO A 78 -16.13 -9.64 12.68
C PRO A 78 -15.68 -9.71 14.14
N GLU A 79 -16.60 -9.45 15.08
CA GLU A 79 -16.29 -9.39 16.51
C GLU A 79 -15.71 -10.72 17.05
N ALA A 80 -16.17 -11.84 16.48
CA ALA A 80 -15.65 -13.18 16.79
C ALA A 80 -14.20 -13.42 16.31
N GLU A 81 -13.71 -12.63 15.36
CA GLU A 81 -12.36 -12.72 14.81
C GLU A 81 -11.41 -11.67 15.41
N ARG A 82 -11.89 -10.83 16.30
CA ARG A 82 -11.07 -9.91 17.13
C ARG A 82 -10.29 -10.71 18.16
N GLY A 83 -9.44 -11.61 17.66
CA GLY A 83 -8.54 -12.43 18.46
C GLY A 83 -7.27 -11.67 18.86
N PRO A 84 -6.27 -12.38 19.38
CA PRO A 84 -5.00 -11.78 19.76
C PRO A 84 -4.36 -11.05 18.58
N ALA A 85 -3.64 -9.96 18.88
CA ALA A 85 -2.83 -9.25 17.89
C ALA A 85 -2.07 -10.22 16.98
N ASN A 86 -2.07 -9.97 15.66
CA ASN A 86 -1.41 -10.80 14.64
C ASN A 86 -2.16 -12.09 14.22
N VAL A 87 -3.45 -11.99 14.01
CA VAL A 87 -4.22 -13.06 13.32
C VAL A 87 -3.67 -13.28 11.91
N ASN A 88 -3.52 -14.52 11.51
CA ASN A 88 -3.14 -14.87 10.14
C ASN A 88 -4.34 -14.77 9.19
N ALA A 89 -4.05 -14.36 7.95
CA ALA A 89 -5.03 -14.31 6.88
C ALA A 89 -5.67 -15.68 6.60
N ALA A 90 -6.97 -15.68 6.38
CA ALA A 90 -7.78 -16.84 6.06
C ALA A 90 -8.47 -16.70 4.70
N ALA A 91 -8.90 -17.85 4.14
CA ALA A 91 -9.57 -17.86 2.84
C ALA A 91 -10.97 -17.24 2.85
N ASN A 92 -11.53 -16.97 4.02
CA ASN A 92 -12.85 -16.35 4.19
C ASN A 92 -12.78 -14.87 4.58
N ASP A 93 -11.57 -14.29 4.67
CA ASP A 93 -11.41 -12.88 4.97
C ASP A 93 -12.05 -12.00 3.89
N TRP A 94 -12.36 -10.76 4.24
CA TRP A 94 -12.74 -9.76 3.26
C TRP A 94 -11.61 -9.49 2.28
N PRO A 95 -11.91 -9.37 0.96
CA PRO A 95 -10.88 -9.15 -0.05
C PRO A 95 -10.26 -7.76 0.08
N ALA A 96 -8.95 -7.67 -0.15
CA ALA A 96 -8.27 -6.41 -0.33
C ALA A 96 -8.90 -5.58 -1.48
N MET A 97 -8.94 -4.26 -1.37
CA MET A 97 -9.46 -3.38 -2.42
C MET A 97 -8.83 -3.65 -3.79
N GLY A 98 -7.51 -3.84 -3.84
CA GLY A 98 -6.82 -4.19 -5.09
C GLY A 98 -7.24 -5.55 -5.66
N SER A 99 -7.64 -6.50 -4.82
CA SER A 99 -8.20 -7.79 -5.24
C SER A 99 -9.60 -7.63 -5.82
N VAL A 100 -10.43 -6.75 -5.23
CA VAL A 100 -11.73 -6.37 -5.80
C VAL A 100 -11.55 -5.73 -7.18
N VAL A 101 -10.60 -4.80 -7.34
CA VAL A 101 -10.26 -4.21 -8.63
C VAL A 101 -9.84 -5.28 -9.64
N SER A 102 -8.99 -6.23 -9.22
CA SER A 102 -8.56 -7.34 -10.08
C SER A 102 -9.74 -8.23 -10.51
N TYR A 103 -10.69 -8.49 -9.61
CA TYR A 103 -11.90 -9.23 -9.91
C TYR A 103 -12.80 -8.50 -10.91
N LEU A 104 -13.02 -7.20 -10.72
CA LEU A 104 -13.85 -6.38 -11.62
C LEU A 104 -13.22 -6.23 -13.02
N ASP A 105 -11.90 -6.30 -13.12
CA ASP A 105 -11.17 -6.24 -14.39
C ASP A 105 -11.01 -7.59 -15.10
N ARG A 106 -11.48 -8.70 -14.52
CA ARG A 106 -11.22 -10.05 -15.04
C ARG A 106 -11.62 -10.26 -16.51
N ASP A 107 -12.67 -9.59 -16.94
CA ASP A 107 -13.19 -9.72 -18.31
C ASP A 107 -12.59 -8.66 -19.28
N ARG A 108 -11.87 -7.67 -18.74
CA ARG A 108 -11.18 -6.63 -19.51
C ARG A 108 -9.71 -6.96 -19.78
N SER A 109 -9.15 -7.92 -19.04
CA SER A 109 -7.74 -8.26 -19.09
C SER A 109 -7.44 -9.23 -20.24
N ALA A 110 -6.76 -8.74 -21.29
CA ALA A 110 -6.23 -9.58 -22.36
C ALA A 110 -5.02 -10.40 -21.86
N PRO A 111 -4.72 -11.58 -22.45
CA PRO A 111 -3.49 -12.30 -22.15
C PRO A 111 -2.24 -11.44 -22.35
N GLY A 112 -1.37 -11.34 -21.34
CA GLY A 112 -0.17 -10.50 -21.38
C GLY A 112 -0.39 -9.04 -20.94
N SER A 113 -1.58 -8.66 -20.52
CA SER A 113 -1.84 -7.37 -19.86
C SER A 113 -1.00 -7.23 -18.60
N MET A 114 -0.82 -5.98 -18.15
CA MET A 114 -0.27 -5.71 -16.82
C MET A 114 -1.19 -6.27 -15.75
N PRO A 115 -0.65 -6.80 -14.63
CA PRO A 115 -1.48 -7.22 -13.52
C PRO A 115 -2.26 -6.03 -12.95
N SER A 116 -3.56 -6.18 -12.74
CA SER A 116 -4.39 -5.11 -12.19
C SER A 116 -3.99 -4.75 -10.77
N TYR A 117 -3.54 -5.72 -9.97
CA TYR A 117 -3.10 -5.52 -8.59
C TYR A 117 -1.66 -6.01 -8.36
N VAL A 118 -0.81 -5.11 -7.85
CA VAL A 118 0.61 -5.37 -7.55
C VAL A 118 0.91 -4.99 -6.10
N TYR A 119 1.75 -5.78 -5.43
CA TYR A 119 2.22 -5.53 -4.06
C TYR A 119 3.74 -5.46 -4.00
N LEU A 120 4.31 -4.38 -3.46
CA LEU A 120 5.74 -4.05 -3.45
C LEU A 120 6.23 -3.70 -2.04
N PRO A 121 7.49 -3.96 -1.69
CA PRO A 121 8.48 -4.80 -2.38
C PRO A 121 8.28 -6.30 -2.11
N ASN A 122 7.55 -6.64 -1.08
CA ASN A 122 7.21 -7.98 -0.60
C ASN A 122 5.76 -8.00 -0.14
N ARG A 123 5.17 -9.18 0.02
CA ARG A 123 3.93 -9.32 0.77
C ARG A 123 4.14 -8.84 2.20
N HIS A 124 3.12 -8.20 2.76
CA HIS A 124 3.11 -7.72 4.12
C HIS A 124 3.37 -8.86 5.11
N GLY A 125 4.37 -8.69 5.95
CA GLY A 125 4.80 -9.70 6.92
C GLY A 125 5.84 -10.71 6.40
N GLU A 126 6.14 -10.75 5.10
CA GLU A 126 7.07 -11.75 4.53
C GLU A 126 8.52 -11.55 5.02
N ILE A 127 8.92 -10.32 5.31
CA ILE A 127 10.25 -10.00 5.86
C ILE A 127 10.26 -9.87 7.38
N GLN A 128 9.10 -10.00 8.02
CA GLN A 128 8.95 -10.05 9.47
C GLN A 128 9.19 -11.48 9.97
N LEU A 129 9.89 -11.65 11.08
CA LEU A 129 10.09 -12.93 11.76
C LEU A 129 10.29 -14.14 10.81
N GLY A 130 11.11 -13.97 9.78
CA GLY A 130 11.36 -15.02 8.80
C GLY A 130 10.12 -15.41 7.97
N GLY A 131 9.18 -14.51 7.75
CA GLY A 131 7.94 -14.76 6.99
C GLY A 131 6.86 -15.48 7.79
N ARG A 132 6.92 -15.44 9.12
CA ARG A 132 5.95 -16.14 10.00
C ARG A 132 4.57 -15.49 10.04
N TYR A 133 4.45 -14.21 9.66
CA TYR A 133 3.18 -13.52 9.68
C TYR A 133 2.58 -13.44 8.29
N ASN A 134 1.44 -14.09 8.13
CA ASN A 134 0.60 -13.96 6.96
C ASN A 134 -0.49 -12.91 7.26
N ARG A 135 -0.09 -11.62 7.21
CA ARG A 135 -0.92 -10.49 7.66
C ARG A 135 -2.23 -10.39 6.90
N LEU A 136 -3.29 -10.03 7.63
CA LEU A 136 -4.62 -9.75 7.11
C LEU A 136 -4.64 -8.56 6.13
N GLY A 137 -5.69 -8.47 5.32
CA GLY A 137 -6.01 -7.30 4.49
C GLY A 137 -5.29 -7.20 3.15
N GLN A 138 -4.37 -8.11 2.82
CA GLN A 138 -3.60 -8.07 1.57
C GLN A 138 -4.00 -9.12 0.52
N TYR A 139 -4.95 -9.98 0.85
CA TYR A 139 -5.35 -11.11 0.02
C TYR A 139 -6.74 -10.94 -0.56
N ALA A 140 -7.04 -11.78 -1.53
CA ALA A 140 -8.35 -11.80 -2.18
C ALA A 140 -9.44 -12.47 -1.32
N GLY A 141 -9.07 -13.10 -0.20
CA GLY A 141 -10.01 -13.73 0.70
C GLY A 141 -10.97 -14.67 -0.03
N TRP A 142 -12.26 -14.47 0.22
CA TRP A 142 -13.31 -15.29 -0.38
C TRP A 142 -13.48 -15.13 -1.90
N LEU A 143 -12.93 -14.10 -2.54
CA LEU A 143 -12.92 -13.99 -4.01
C LEU A 143 -12.09 -15.08 -4.68
N GLY A 144 -11.08 -15.63 -3.98
CA GLY A 144 -10.20 -16.67 -4.50
C GLY A 144 -8.77 -16.19 -4.77
N PRO A 145 -7.80 -17.12 -4.66
CA PRO A 145 -6.37 -16.78 -4.74
C PRO A 145 -5.91 -16.23 -6.10
N GLU A 146 -6.69 -16.42 -7.14
CA GLU A 146 -6.43 -15.89 -8.49
C GLU A 146 -6.49 -14.37 -8.57
N TYR A 147 -7.20 -13.72 -7.65
CA TYR A 147 -7.31 -12.27 -7.55
C TYR A 147 -6.32 -11.66 -6.53
N ASN A 148 -5.44 -12.47 -5.95
CA ASN A 148 -4.37 -11.97 -5.09
C ASN A 148 -3.44 -11.04 -5.88
N ALA A 149 -2.88 -10.06 -5.16
CA ALA A 149 -1.83 -9.22 -5.71
C ALA A 149 -0.67 -10.05 -6.28
N LEU A 150 -0.16 -9.65 -7.43
CA LEU A 150 1.14 -10.09 -7.87
C LEU A 150 2.22 -9.38 -7.05
N ALA A 151 2.85 -10.10 -6.14
CA ALA A 151 3.84 -9.53 -5.23
C ALA A 151 5.27 -9.81 -5.71
N THR A 152 6.12 -8.80 -5.63
CA THR A 152 7.56 -8.99 -5.82
C THR A 152 8.20 -9.61 -4.58
N ARG A 153 9.47 -9.95 -4.69
CA ARG A 153 10.26 -10.47 -3.59
C ARG A 153 11.65 -9.84 -3.57
N ILE A 154 11.99 -9.24 -2.44
CA ILE A 154 13.33 -8.74 -2.12
C ILE A 154 13.87 -9.57 -0.96
N ARG A 155 15.17 -9.88 -0.98
CA ARG A 155 15.85 -10.61 0.10
C ARG A 155 16.66 -9.64 0.96
N LYS A 156 16.54 -9.77 2.28
CA LYS A 156 17.45 -9.11 3.23
C LYS A 156 18.85 -9.71 3.13
N LYS A 157 19.87 -8.89 3.34
CA LYS A 157 21.27 -9.38 3.42
C LYS A 157 21.52 -10.23 4.66
N ALA A 158 20.95 -9.83 5.79
CA ALA A 158 21.16 -10.46 7.09
C ALA A 158 19.91 -10.31 7.97
N HIS A 159 19.83 -11.07 9.05
CA HIS A 159 18.70 -11.08 9.98
C HIS A 159 18.41 -9.69 10.56
N LEU A 160 19.45 -8.96 11.02
CA LEU A 160 19.31 -7.61 11.60
C LEU A 160 19.32 -6.48 10.56
N ASP A 161 19.33 -6.80 9.27
CA ASP A 161 19.40 -5.81 8.22
C ASP A 161 18.06 -5.11 8.04
N ASN A 162 18.08 -3.75 7.98
CA ASN A 162 16.92 -2.95 7.64
C ASN A 162 17.16 -2.17 6.33
N PRO A 163 16.73 -2.71 5.18
CA PRO A 163 16.93 -2.06 3.89
C PRO A 163 16.11 -0.79 3.69
N TYR A 164 15.19 -0.48 4.59
CA TYR A 164 14.46 0.80 4.60
C TYR A 164 15.27 1.93 5.22
N PHE A 165 16.27 1.63 6.04
CA PHE A 165 17.04 2.61 6.82
C PHE A 165 18.41 2.92 6.23
N ARG A 166 18.76 2.35 5.10
CA ARG A 166 20.04 2.53 4.43
C ARG A 166 19.91 2.42 2.92
N ASP A 167 20.92 2.90 2.22
CA ASP A 167 21.03 2.67 0.80
C ASP A 167 21.23 1.18 0.48
N CYS A 168 20.51 0.73 -0.53
CA CYS A 168 20.59 -0.62 -1.06
C CYS A 168 21.43 -0.65 -2.33
N SER A 169 22.21 -1.73 -2.49
CA SER A 169 22.92 -2.00 -3.73
C SER A 169 21.95 -2.41 -4.85
N GLU A 170 22.39 -2.32 -6.09
CA GLU A 170 21.59 -2.73 -7.24
C GLU A 170 21.23 -4.23 -7.23
N SER A 171 22.08 -5.06 -6.64
CA SER A 171 21.80 -6.49 -6.50
C SER A 171 20.72 -6.78 -5.47
N GLU A 172 20.52 -5.90 -4.49
CA GLU A 172 19.41 -6.00 -3.52
C GLU A 172 18.08 -5.51 -4.10
N LEU A 173 18.13 -4.53 -4.98
CA LEU A 173 16.96 -3.90 -5.60
C LEU A 173 16.50 -4.63 -6.88
N GLN A 174 16.72 -5.94 -6.96
CA GLN A 174 16.21 -6.78 -8.04
C GLN A 174 14.79 -7.23 -7.72
N TYR A 175 13.82 -6.46 -8.21
CA TYR A 175 12.41 -6.78 -8.05
C TYR A 175 12.03 -7.96 -8.97
N GLN A 176 11.64 -9.07 -8.37
CA GLN A 176 11.25 -10.28 -9.10
C GLN A 176 9.93 -10.80 -8.58
N PHE A 177 9.02 -11.16 -9.47
CA PHE A 177 7.80 -11.82 -9.09
C PHE A 177 8.06 -13.31 -8.82
N ARG A 178 7.52 -13.79 -7.72
CA ARG A 178 7.63 -15.21 -7.35
C ARG A 178 6.93 -16.08 -8.39
N GLY A 179 7.64 -17.05 -8.92
CA GLY A 179 7.10 -18.00 -9.91
C GLY A 179 7.04 -17.49 -11.35
N LEU A 180 7.43 -16.24 -11.61
CA LEU A 180 7.53 -15.67 -12.97
C LEU A 180 8.96 -15.60 -13.50
N SER A 181 9.96 -16.04 -12.74
CA SER A 181 11.32 -16.22 -13.26
C SER A 181 11.40 -17.49 -14.11
N LEU A 182 11.97 -17.41 -15.30
CA LEU A 182 12.30 -18.59 -16.09
C LEU A 182 13.29 -19.46 -15.29
N ALA A 183 13.06 -20.76 -15.27
CA ALA A 183 14.02 -21.71 -14.69
C ALA A 183 15.35 -21.62 -15.47
N ASP A 184 16.47 -21.92 -14.80
CA ASP A 184 17.78 -21.92 -15.43
C ASP A 184 17.79 -22.74 -16.71
N GLY A 185 18.30 -22.16 -17.81
CA GLY A 185 18.37 -22.79 -19.12
C GLY A 185 17.05 -22.78 -19.93
N VAL A 186 15.98 -22.15 -19.45
CA VAL A 186 14.74 -21.92 -20.20
C VAL A 186 14.77 -20.52 -20.81
N THR A 187 14.83 -20.43 -22.13
CA THR A 187 14.71 -19.18 -22.89
C THR A 187 13.24 -18.90 -23.22
N LEU A 188 12.89 -17.63 -23.51
CA LEU A 188 11.55 -17.23 -23.95
C LEU A 188 11.12 -18.03 -25.19
N ASP A 189 12.00 -18.21 -26.18
CA ASP A 189 11.73 -19.00 -27.39
C ASP A 189 11.41 -20.48 -27.06
N ARG A 190 12.05 -21.00 -26.03
CA ARG A 190 11.80 -22.38 -25.58
C ARG A 190 10.46 -22.48 -24.83
N LEU A 191 10.09 -21.43 -24.11
CA LEU A 191 8.78 -21.32 -23.47
C LEU A 191 7.66 -21.19 -24.51
N ASP A 192 7.83 -20.34 -25.52
CA ASP A 192 6.86 -20.14 -26.62
C ASP A 192 6.67 -21.39 -27.46
N ARG A 193 7.75 -22.13 -27.75
CA ARG A 193 7.64 -23.44 -28.44
C ARG A 193 6.90 -24.48 -27.61
N ARG A 194 7.13 -24.51 -26.28
CA ARG A 194 6.38 -25.39 -25.36
C ARG A 194 4.91 -25.02 -25.28
N ARG A 195 4.62 -23.72 -25.27
CA ARG A 195 3.26 -23.19 -25.31
C ARG A 195 2.54 -23.60 -26.59
N SER A 196 3.16 -23.38 -27.74
CA SER A 196 2.60 -23.77 -29.04
C SER A 196 2.32 -25.27 -29.13
N LEU A 197 3.21 -26.14 -28.60
CA LEU A 197 2.99 -27.56 -28.52
C LEU A 197 1.81 -27.93 -27.59
N LEU A 198 1.72 -27.30 -26.43
CA LEU A 198 0.60 -27.52 -25.49
C LEU A 198 -0.72 -27.06 -26.09
N ASP A 199 -0.75 -25.88 -26.74
CA ASP A 199 -1.95 -25.39 -27.44
C ASP A 199 -2.40 -26.32 -28.56
N GLN A 200 -1.45 -26.96 -29.27
CA GLN A 200 -1.76 -28.00 -30.28
C GLN A 200 -2.32 -29.28 -29.64
N PHE A 201 -1.78 -29.71 -28.51
CA PHE A 201 -2.32 -30.89 -27.78
C PHE A 201 -3.71 -30.61 -27.18
N GLU A 202 -3.94 -29.39 -26.68
CA GLU A 202 -5.22 -29.00 -26.08
C GLU A 202 -6.31 -28.79 -27.13
N SER A 203 -5.97 -28.26 -28.31
CA SER A 203 -6.94 -28.17 -29.41
C SER A 203 -7.41 -29.56 -29.88
N GLN A 204 -6.57 -30.61 -29.77
CA GLN A 204 -6.96 -31.97 -30.01
C GLN A 204 -7.76 -32.59 -28.85
N ARG A 205 -7.54 -32.18 -27.62
CA ARG A 205 -8.29 -32.57 -26.42
C ARG A 205 -9.66 -31.92 -26.31
N GLY A 206 -9.79 -30.65 -26.75
CA GLY A 206 -11.05 -29.91 -26.73
C GLY A 206 -12.20 -30.56 -27.51
N VAL A 207 -11.91 -31.56 -28.35
CA VAL A 207 -12.91 -32.43 -28.99
C VAL A 207 -13.45 -33.49 -28.01
N LEU A 208 -12.77 -33.75 -26.88
CA LEU A 208 -13.14 -34.76 -25.89
C LEU A 208 -13.73 -34.18 -24.58
N ASP A 209 -13.47 -32.89 -24.27
CA ASP A 209 -13.88 -32.24 -23.02
C ASP A 209 -15.15 -31.36 -23.20
N THR A 210 -16.25 -31.95 -23.60
CA THR A 210 -17.59 -31.33 -23.45
C THR A 210 -18.14 -31.45 -22.01
N ILE A 211 -17.32 -31.83 -21.02
CA ILE A 211 -17.73 -31.98 -19.62
C ILE A 211 -17.05 -30.88 -18.78
N GLY A 212 -17.88 -29.98 -18.26
CA GLY A 212 -17.56 -28.72 -17.62
C GLY A 212 -16.46 -28.72 -16.57
N GLY A 213 -15.76 -27.58 -16.47
CA GLY A 213 -14.91 -27.20 -15.34
C GLY A 213 -13.51 -26.63 -15.65
N THR A 214 -13.02 -26.66 -16.89
CA THR A 214 -11.62 -26.32 -17.21
C THR A 214 -11.40 -24.85 -17.62
N SER A 215 -12.44 -24.10 -17.98
CA SER A 215 -12.33 -22.74 -18.54
C SER A 215 -11.66 -21.72 -17.59
N GLY A 216 -11.79 -21.90 -16.29
CA GLY A 216 -11.12 -21.06 -15.28
C GLY A 216 -9.62 -21.32 -15.22
N TYR A 217 -9.22 -22.58 -15.18
CA TYR A 217 -7.81 -23.01 -15.11
C TYR A 217 -7.02 -22.56 -16.34
N ASP A 218 -7.59 -22.69 -17.53
CA ASP A 218 -6.95 -22.33 -18.80
C ASP A 218 -6.76 -20.81 -18.91
N ARG A 219 -7.71 -20.02 -18.41
CA ARG A 219 -7.61 -18.55 -18.35
C ARG A 219 -6.48 -18.11 -17.43
N HIS A 220 -6.38 -18.66 -16.23
CA HIS A 220 -5.31 -18.33 -15.27
C HIS A 220 -3.94 -18.76 -15.76
N ARG A 221 -3.84 -19.91 -16.38
CA ARG A 221 -2.61 -20.40 -17.00
C ARG A 221 -2.16 -19.50 -18.16
N SER A 222 -3.07 -19.11 -19.04
CA SER A 222 -2.79 -18.21 -20.15
C SER A 222 -2.36 -16.83 -19.66
N SER A 223 -3.00 -16.30 -18.60
CA SER A 223 -2.63 -15.06 -17.95
C SER A 223 -1.21 -15.13 -17.35
N ALA A 224 -0.90 -16.19 -16.61
CA ALA A 224 0.42 -16.40 -16.01
C ALA A 224 1.54 -16.50 -17.08
N LEU A 225 1.30 -17.27 -18.14
CA LEU A 225 2.23 -17.39 -19.27
C LEU A 225 2.40 -16.05 -20.00
N GLY A 226 1.30 -15.31 -20.21
CA GLY A 226 1.33 -13.98 -20.78
C GLY A 226 2.17 -13.00 -19.94
N MET A 227 2.06 -13.03 -18.62
CA MET A 227 2.87 -12.23 -17.71
C MET A 227 4.35 -12.58 -17.76
N VAL A 228 4.71 -13.88 -17.79
CA VAL A 228 6.12 -14.34 -17.93
C VAL A 228 6.74 -13.85 -19.24
N SER A 229 5.99 -13.83 -20.33
CA SER A 229 6.45 -13.37 -21.64
C SER A 229 6.39 -11.84 -21.81
N SER A 230 5.70 -11.11 -20.93
CA SER A 230 5.50 -9.67 -21.06
C SER A 230 6.83 -8.90 -20.92
N SER A 231 7.29 -8.27 -22.01
CA SER A 231 8.41 -7.35 -21.97
C SER A 231 8.08 -6.11 -21.14
N LYS A 232 6.83 -5.62 -21.24
CA LYS A 232 6.34 -4.44 -20.54
C LYS A 232 6.43 -4.60 -19.01
N LEU A 233 6.07 -5.79 -18.50
CA LEU A 233 6.15 -6.11 -17.07
C LEU A 233 7.61 -6.16 -16.58
N ARG A 234 8.50 -6.83 -17.36
CA ARG A 234 9.93 -6.87 -17.03
C ARG A 234 10.57 -5.48 -17.08
N GLU A 235 10.22 -4.67 -18.06
CA GLU A 235 10.70 -3.30 -18.19
C GLU A 235 10.26 -2.42 -17.03
N ALA A 236 9.02 -2.57 -16.55
CA ALA A 236 8.51 -1.83 -15.39
C ALA A 236 9.30 -2.14 -14.10
N LEU A 237 9.77 -3.39 -13.94
CA LEU A 237 10.61 -3.80 -12.80
C LEU A 237 12.08 -3.36 -12.89
N GLU A 238 12.57 -3.04 -14.09
CA GLU A 238 13.98 -2.71 -14.31
C GLU A 238 14.27 -1.24 -13.97
N ILE A 239 14.53 -0.97 -12.69
CA ILE A 239 14.77 0.39 -12.17
C ILE A 239 16.05 1.04 -12.74
N ARG A 240 17.00 0.25 -13.24
CA ARG A 240 18.23 0.77 -13.84
C ARG A 240 18.00 1.51 -15.17
N ARG A 241 16.83 1.38 -15.75
CA ARG A 241 16.40 2.20 -16.89
C ARG A 241 16.14 3.66 -16.53
N GLU A 242 15.89 3.95 -15.25
CA GLU A 242 15.74 5.32 -14.78
C GLU A 242 17.11 5.98 -14.56
N PRO A 243 17.21 7.28 -14.85
CA PRO A 243 18.43 8.05 -14.59
C PRO A 243 18.88 7.93 -13.12
N ALA A 244 20.20 7.85 -12.90
CA ALA A 244 20.74 7.77 -11.55
C ALA A 244 20.26 8.93 -10.65
N SER A 245 20.21 10.15 -11.20
CA SER A 245 19.72 11.34 -10.50
C SER A 245 18.25 11.23 -10.04
N LEU A 246 17.39 10.60 -10.84
CA LEU A 246 16.00 10.36 -10.45
C LEU A 246 15.94 9.30 -9.34
N ARG A 247 16.71 8.24 -9.47
CA ARG A 247 16.80 7.20 -8.44
C ARG A 247 17.33 7.76 -7.11
N ASP A 248 18.29 8.68 -7.14
CA ASP A 248 18.82 9.39 -5.98
C ASP A 248 17.75 10.30 -5.36
N ARG A 249 16.93 10.97 -6.19
CA ARG A 249 15.82 11.81 -5.73
C ARG A 249 14.79 11.03 -4.92
N TYR A 250 14.44 9.79 -5.33
CA TYR A 250 13.56 8.90 -4.57
C TYR A 250 14.20 8.33 -3.29
N GLY A 251 15.52 8.39 -3.16
CA GLY A 251 16.28 7.70 -2.12
C GLY A 251 16.63 6.26 -2.50
N ARG A 252 17.90 5.87 -2.26
CA ARG A 252 18.42 4.54 -2.62
C ARG A 252 17.99 3.43 -1.66
N HIS A 253 17.26 3.74 -0.61
CA HIS A 253 16.69 2.75 0.29
C HIS A 253 15.49 2.02 -0.32
N LEU A 254 15.11 0.88 0.27
CA LEU A 254 14.10 -0.02 -0.29
C LEU A 254 12.76 0.66 -0.55
N PHE A 255 12.27 1.52 0.37
CA PHE A 255 10.98 2.18 0.19
C PHE A 255 10.97 3.14 -1.01
N GLY A 256 11.99 4.01 -1.11
CA GLY A 256 12.09 4.97 -2.23
C GLY A 256 12.15 4.28 -3.60
N GLN A 257 12.97 3.24 -3.71
CA GLN A 257 13.06 2.49 -4.97
C GLN A 257 11.78 1.67 -5.26
N SER A 258 11.08 1.21 -4.22
CA SER A 258 9.77 0.54 -4.38
C SER A 258 8.67 1.51 -4.84
N LEU A 259 8.66 2.75 -4.36
CA LEU A 259 7.75 3.79 -4.87
C LEU A 259 8.02 4.07 -6.36
N MET A 260 9.29 4.13 -6.78
CA MET A 260 9.64 4.27 -8.19
C MET A 260 9.14 3.09 -9.04
N VAL A 261 9.29 1.84 -8.56
CA VAL A 261 8.71 0.67 -9.23
C VAL A 261 7.20 0.78 -9.27
N GLY A 262 6.55 1.23 -8.18
CA GLY A 262 5.10 1.45 -8.13
C GLY A 262 4.63 2.42 -9.21
N ARG A 263 5.29 3.58 -9.36
CA ARG A 263 5.02 4.55 -10.43
C ARG A 263 5.17 3.90 -11.82
N ARG A 264 6.23 3.12 -12.06
CA ARG A 264 6.46 2.43 -13.33
C ARG A 264 5.41 1.36 -13.62
N MET A 265 4.88 0.69 -12.59
CA MET A 265 3.77 -0.26 -12.74
C MET A 265 2.48 0.44 -13.16
N VAL A 266 2.16 1.59 -12.54
CA VAL A 266 1.01 2.42 -12.93
C VAL A 266 1.18 2.94 -14.36
N GLU A 267 2.32 3.53 -14.70
CA GLU A 267 2.66 4.00 -16.06
C GLU A 267 2.55 2.87 -17.10
N ALA A 268 2.86 1.64 -16.71
CA ALA A 268 2.70 0.46 -17.56
C ALA A 268 1.25 -0.08 -17.61
N GLY A 269 0.33 0.41 -16.78
CA GLY A 269 -1.11 0.11 -16.82
C GLY A 269 -1.62 -0.81 -15.70
N SER A 270 -0.88 -1.00 -14.61
CA SER A 270 -1.44 -1.59 -13.40
C SER A 270 -2.41 -0.62 -12.74
N ARG A 271 -3.57 -1.09 -12.32
CA ARG A 271 -4.64 -0.23 -11.80
C ARG A 271 -4.56 0.03 -10.30
N PHE A 272 -4.03 -0.93 -9.55
CA PHE A 272 -3.87 -0.83 -8.10
C PHE A 272 -2.48 -1.32 -7.69
N VAL A 273 -1.70 -0.46 -7.04
CA VAL A 273 -0.35 -0.79 -6.60
C VAL A 273 -0.22 -0.44 -5.13
N THR A 274 0.03 -1.43 -4.29
CA THR A 274 0.36 -1.22 -2.88
C THR A 274 1.88 -1.25 -2.72
N VAL A 275 2.45 -0.17 -2.19
CA VAL A 275 3.85 -0.11 -1.78
C VAL A 275 3.90 -0.04 -0.26
N ILE A 276 4.49 -1.05 0.39
CA ILE A 276 4.54 -1.10 1.84
C ILE A 276 5.91 -0.71 2.38
N TRP A 277 5.91 0.11 3.42
CA TRP A 277 7.02 0.22 4.36
C TRP A 277 6.75 -0.77 5.48
N ASP A 278 7.35 -1.93 5.39
CA ASP A 278 7.17 -3.03 6.33
C ASP A 278 8.18 -2.94 7.49
N MET A 279 8.00 -3.75 8.50
CA MET A 279 8.86 -3.83 9.69
C MET A 279 9.73 -5.09 9.62
N PRO A 280 11.01 -4.98 9.18
CA PRO A 280 11.87 -6.15 9.07
C PRO A 280 12.21 -6.78 10.43
N ASP A 281 12.20 -8.10 10.49
CA ASP A 281 12.55 -8.86 11.69
C ASP A 281 13.96 -8.51 12.22
N GLY A 282 14.08 -8.37 13.54
CA GLY A 282 15.32 -8.07 14.23
C GLY A 282 15.86 -6.65 14.04
N ALA A 283 15.18 -5.81 13.29
CA ALA A 283 15.53 -4.41 13.09
C ALA A 283 14.76 -3.48 14.05
N PRO A 284 15.16 -2.22 14.20
CA PRO A 284 14.32 -1.22 14.87
C PRO A 284 12.91 -1.22 14.28
N SER A 285 11.92 -1.00 15.12
CA SER A 285 10.52 -1.33 14.91
C SER A 285 9.76 -0.54 13.83
N GLY A 286 10.41 0.15 12.93
CA GLY A 286 9.75 0.90 11.86
C GLY A 286 8.74 1.91 12.42
N TRP A 287 7.57 2.05 11.78
CA TRP A 287 6.52 2.97 12.24
C TRP A 287 5.81 2.50 13.53
N ASP A 288 6.02 1.25 13.96
CA ASP A 288 5.55 0.72 15.25
C ASP A 288 6.43 1.19 16.41
N SER A 289 6.37 2.47 16.70
CA SER A 289 7.30 3.23 17.53
C SER A 289 6.98 3.22 19.03
N HIS A 290 6.93 2.04 19.63
CA HIS A 290 6.74 1.87 21.07
C HIS A 290 7.94 2.29 21.90
N ASP A 291 9.14 2.26 21.30
CA ASP A 291 10.42 2.52 21.96
C ASP A 291 11.44 3.10 20.98
N GLY A 292 12.32 3.98 21.47
CA GLY A 292 13.30 4.66 20.61
C GLY A 292 12.69 5.49 19.48
N MET A 293 11.46 5.97 19.66
CA MET A 293 10.66 6.63 18.65
C MET A 293 11.35 7.87 18.09
N THR A 294 11.87 8.73 18.96
CA THR A 294 12.51 10.01 18.56
C THR A 294 13.67 9.77 17.61
N THR A 295 14.54 8.83 17.93
CA THR A 295 15.71 8.50 17.11
C THR A 295 15.29 7.85 15.78
N SER A 296 14.40 6.85 15.81
CA SER A 296 13.89 6.17 14.59
C SER A 296 13.20 7.15 13.64
N LEU A 297 12.34 8.02 14.16
CA LEU A 297 11.63 9.01 13.34
C LEU A 297 12.60 10.05 12.75
N ARG A 298 13.50 10.62 13.58
CA ARG A 298 14.43 11.69 13.16
C ARG A 298 15.44 11.19 12.13
N ASP A 299 16.03 10.02 12.36
CA ASP A 299 17.21 9.58 11.62
C ASP A 299 16.86 8.73 10.38
N HIS A 300 15.66 8.13 10.34
CA HIS A 300 15.31 7.17 9.29
C HIS A 300 13.92 7.35 8.69
N LEU A 301 12.87 7.31 9.52
CA LEU A 301 11.49 7.18 9.01
C LEU A 301 10.99 8.45 8.34
N LEU A 302 11.12 9.60 9.02
CA LEU A 302 10.66 10.89 8.47
C LEU A 302 11.51 11.34 7.29
N PRO A 303 12.87 11.33 7.35
CA PRO A 303 13.69 11.69 6.19
C PRO A 303 13.46 10.77 4.97
N GLY A 304 13.32 9.47 5.21
CA GLY A 304 13.03 8.50 4.15
C GLY A 304 11.67 8.71 3.51
N LEU A 305 10.63 9.00 4.30
CA LEU A 305 9.29 9.33 3.81
C LEU A 305 9.29 10.64 3.05
N ASP A 306 9.89 11.69 3.63
CA ASP A 306 9.97 13.02 3.04
C ASP A 306 10.63 12.99 1.65
N GLN A 307 11.77 12.32 1.55
CA GLN A 307 12.50 12.17 0.29
C GLN A 307 11.69 11.38 -0.74
N SER A 308 11.16 10.22 -0.36
CA SER A 308 10.55 9.30 -1.31
C SER A 308 9.19 9.76 -1.80
N LEU A 309 8.33 10.22 -0.88
CA LEU A 309 6.97 10.59 -1.21
C LEU A 309 6.93 11.93 -1.97
N SER A 310 7.76 12.92 -1.59
CA SER A 310 7.88 14.16 -2.36
C SER A 310 8.38 13.89 -3.78
N ALA A 311 9.39 13.02 -3.93
CA ALA A 311 9.91 12.64 -5.24
C ALA A 311 8.86 11.94 -6.10
N LEU A 312 8.04 11.07 -5.51
CA LEU A 312 6.93 10.40 -6.19
C LEU A 312 5.91 11.42 -6.71
N LEU A 313 5.45 12.33 -5.84
CA LEU A 313 4.44 13.34 -6.20
C LEU A 313 4.92 14.27 -7.31
N GLU A 314 6.18 14.71 -7.23
CA GLU A 314 6.80 15.58 -8.24
C GLU A 314 6.98 14.83 -9.57
N ASP A 315 7.55 13.60 -9.56
CA ASP A 315 7.79 12.81 -10.77
C ASP A 315 6.48 12.43 -11.47
N MET A 316 5.45 12.05 -10.71
CA MET A 316 4.12 11.77 -11.27
C MET A 316 3.45 13.01 -11.85
N SER A 317 3.59 14.16 -11.19
CA SER A 317 3.10 15.45 -11.69
C SER A 317 3.82 15.85 -12.98
N ASP A 318 5.16 15.76 -13.01
CA ASP A 318 5.98 16.11 -14.18
C ASP A 318 5.65 15.23 -15.41
N ARG A 319 5.13 14.03 -15.18
CA ARG A 319 4.70 13.07 -16.22
C ARG A 319 3.21 13.15 -16.57
N GLY A 320 2.43 13.98 -15.89
CA GLY A 320 0.97 14.01 -16.04
C GLY A 320 0.23 12.80 -15.43
N LEU A 321 0.95 11.88 -14.77
CA LEU A 321 0.36 10.67 -14.18
C LEU A 321 -0.53 10.98 -12.96
N LEU A 322 -0.28 12.09 -12.28
CA LEU A 322 -1.03 12.48 -11.09
C LEU A 322 -2.46 12.92 -11.43
N GLU A 323 -2.74 13.30 -12.67
CA GLU A 323 -4.08 13.66 -13.13
C GLU A 323 -5.03 12.46 -13.12
N GLU A 324 -4.50 11.26 -13.43
CA GLU A 324 -5.26 10.01 -13.56
C GLU A 324 -4.97 8.99 -12.48
N THR A 325 -4.15 9.32 -11.48
CA THR A 325 -3.74 8.39 -10.44
C THR A 325 -3.92 8.99 -9.06
N LEU A 326 -4.68 8.31 -8.20
CA LEU A 326 -4.75 8.64 -6.79
C LEU A 326 -3.58 8.01 -6.05
N VAL A 327 -2.80 8.84 -5.38
CA VAL A 327 -1.76 8.43 -4.42
C VAL A 327 -2.31 8.55 -3.01
N VAL A 328 -2.33 7.46 -2.26
CA VAL A 328 -2.75 7.43 -0.85
C VAL A 328 -1.58 7.00 0.03
N CYS A 329 -1.21 7.83 1.00
CA CYS A 329 -0.21 7.50 2.02
C CYS A 329 -0.90 7.44 3.38
N VAL A 330 -0.97 6.24 3.97
CA VAL A 330 -1.71 5.96 5.19
C VAL A 330 -1.06 4.80 5.96
N GLY A 331 -1.18 4.79 7.29
CA GLY A 331 -0.93 3.64 8.15
C GLY A 331 -2.22 2.96 8.58
N GLU A 332 -2.12 1.88 9.35
CA GLU A 332 -3.30 1.20 9.89
C GLU A 332 -3.92 1.91 11.09
N MET A 333 -3.18 2.78 11.77
CA MET A 333 -3.61 3.57 12.93
C MET A 333 -2.62 4.72 13.18
N GLY A 334 -2.90 5.54 14.16
CA GLY A 334 -1.99 6.52 14.73
C GLY A 334 -1.35 6.01 16.03
N ARG A 335 -0.90 6.97 16.88
CA ARG A 335 -0.23 6.70 18.15
C ARG A 335 -0.89 7.47 19.29
N THR A 336 -0.76 6.92 20.53
CA THR A 336 -1.35 7.57 21.73
C THR A 336 -0.96 9.03 21.82
N PRO A 337 -1.91 9.92 22.19
CA PRO A 337 -1.65 11.36 22.32
C PRO A 337 -0.56 11.70 23.32
N LYS A 338 -0.44 10.92 24.38
CA LYS A 338 0.65 11.07 25.36
C LYS A 338 1.75 10.06 25.10
N PHE A 339 2.97 10.41 25.48
CA PHE A 339 4.05 9.47 25.60
C PHE A 339 3.67 8.45 26.68
N GLU A 340 3.09 7.36 26.28
CA GLU A 340 2.75 6.23 27.13
C GLU A 340 3.68 5.07 26.85
N ASN A 341 4.10 4.44 27.92
CA ASN A 341 5.32 3.73 27.88
C ASN A 341 5.18 2.34 28.50
N ARG A 342 5.32 1.32 27.67
CA ARG A 342 5.49 -0.06 28.13
C ARG A 342 6.89 -0.30 28.70
N GLY A 343 7.54 0.76 29.27
CA GLY A 343 8.88 0.67 29.90
C GLY A 343 9.92 1.65 29.35
N SER A 344 9.63 2.40 28.30
CA SER A 344 10.53 3.41 27.72
C SER A 344 9.96 4.83 27.83
N ALA A 345 10.74 5.87 28.06
CA ALA A 345 10.30 7.27 28.10
C ALA A 345 10.26 7.92 26.71
N ASP A 346 10.46 7.14 25.63
CA ASP A 346 10.53 7.62 24.25
C ASP A 346 9.77 6.70 23.32
N GLY A 347 8.44 6.75 23.41
CA GLY A 347 7.55 5.97 22.56
C GLY A 347 6.08 6.30 22.79
N ARG A 348 5.23 5.81 21.87
CA ARG A 348 3.79 5.91 21.95
C ARG A 348 3.17 4.55 21.64
N ASP A 349 2.05 4.22 22.28
CA ASP A 349 1.28 2.99 22.02
C ASP A 349 0.32 3.20 20.82
N HIS A 350 -0.45 2.20 20.47
CA HIS A 350 -1.42 2.20 19.37
C HIS A 350 -2.61 3.11 19.63
N TRP A 351 -3.10 3.81 18.59
CA TRP A 351 -4.25 4.68 18.67
C TRP A 351 -5.03 4.75 17.34
N GLY A 352 -6.13 4.01 17.26
CA GLY A 352 -6.97 3.98 16.05
C GLY A 352 -7.99 5.12 15.97
N PHE A 353 -8.21 5.87 17.06
CA PHE A 353 -9.33 6.81 17.15
C PHE A 353 -9.11 8.13 16.41
N CYS A 354 -7.88 8.46 15.99
CA CYS A 354 -7.58 9.63 15.17
C CYS A 354 -6.19 9.52 14.57
N PHE A 355 -6.07 9.55 13.24
CA PHE A 355 -4.80 9.51 12.53
C PHE A 355 -4.91 10.08 11.12
N PRO A 356 -3.79 10.51 10.50
CA PRO A 356 -3.84 11.17 9.21
C PRO A 356 -3.75 10.17 8.04
N ALA A 357 -4.32 10.61 6.91
CA ALA A 357 -4.04 10.07 5.59
C ALA A 357 -3.71 11.22 4.62
N LEU A 358 -2.71 11.03 3.77
CA LEU A 358 -2.37 11.97 2.70
C LEU A 358 -2.89 11.42 1.38
N LEU A 359 -3.59 12.26 0.60
CA LEU A 359 -4.11 11.93 -0.72
C LEU A 359 -3.64 12.95 -1.75
N ALA A 360 -3.26 12.49 -2.94
CA ALA A 360 -2.85 13.36 -4.04
C ALA A 360 -3.27 12.80 -5.39
N GLY A 361 -3.63 13.64 -6.33
CA GLY A 361 -3.97 13.25 -7.69
C GLY A 361 -5.42 12.83 -7.87
N ALA A 362 -5.77 12.37 -9.08
CA ALA A 362 -7.12 11.96 -9.49
C ALA A 362 -8.22 12.98 -9.10
N GLY A 363 -7.95 14.28 -9.26
CA GLY A 363 -8.90 15.36 -8.94
C GLY A 363 -8.92 15.81 -7.48
N VAL A 364 -8.13 15.20 -6.58
CA VAL A 364 -8.01 15.67 -5.20
C VAL A 364 -7.41 17.08 -5.17
N GLN A 365 -8.07 18.01 -4.49
CA GLN A 365 -7.63 19.39 -4.35
C GLN A 365 -6.41 19.48 -3.44
N GLY A 366 -5.25 19.77 -4.05
CA GLY A 366 -4.01 19.99 -3.30
C GLY A 366 -4.11 21.19 -2.36
N GLY A 367 -3.38 21.11 -1.24
CA GLY A 367 -3.43 22.12 -0.19
C GLY A 367 -4.63 22.01 0.76
N THR A 368 -5.45 20.98 0.65
CA THR A 368 -6.63 20.78 1.51
C THR A 368 -6.23 20.16 2.85
N LEU A 369 -6.71 20.75 3.96
CA LEU A 369 -6.73 20.13 5.29
C LEU A 369 -8.17 19.72 5.60
N TYR A 370 -8.45 18.43 5.54
CA TYR A 370 -9.78 17.90 5.76
C TYR A 370 -9.95 17.36 7.19
N GLY A 371 -11.00 17.85 7.86
CA GLY A 371 -11.29 17.52 9.23
C GLY A 371 -10.34 18.19 10.25
N ARG A 372 -10.76 18.21 11.48
CA ARG A 372 -10.03 18.77 12.62
C ARG A 372 -10.09 17.80 13.80
N SER A 373 -8.94 17.50 14.37
CA SER A 373 -8.82 16.75 15.63
C SER A 373 -8.81 17.70 16.83
N ASP A 374 -8.99 17.15 18.01
CA ASP A 374 -8.89 17.87 19.28
C ASP A 374 -7.46 18.39 19.56
N ASP A 375 -7.29 19.11 20.67
CA ASP A 375 -6.02 19.75 21.05
C ASP A 375 -4.90 18.76 21.38
N MET A 376 -5.22 17.47 21.46
CA MET A 376 -4.26 16.39 21.70
C MET A 376 -4.11 15.46 20.47
N ALA A 377 -4.81 15.72 19.36
CA ALA A 377 -4.93 14.82 18.23
C ALA A 377 -5.40 13.40 18.63
N ALA A 378 -6.27 13.35 19.64
CA ALA A 378 -6.80 12.10 20.19
C ALA A 378 -8.07 11.66 19.47
N TYR A 379 -8.98 12.59 19.18
CA TYR A 379 -10.28 12.30 18.58
C TYR A 379 -10.64 13.34 17.51
N PRO A 380 -11.43 12.96 16.49
CA PRO A 380 -12.03 13.91 15.56
C PRO A 380 -12.99 14.86 16.28
N LEU A 381 -12.86 16.17 15.99
CA LEU A 381 -13.83 17.20 16.41
C LEU A 381 -14.88 17.45 15.31
N ASP A 382 -14.46 17.42 14.07
CA ASP A 382 -15.35 17.58 12.92
C ASP A 382 -14.90 16.67 11.75
N HIS A 383 -15.80 16.43 10.83
CA HIS A 383 -15.57 15.65 9.61
C HIS A 383 -14.79 14.35 9.88
N PRO A 384 -15.28 13.46 10.77
CA PRO A 384 -14.67 12.15 10.95
C PRO A 384 -14.73 11.36 9.65
N VAL A 385 -13.66 10.63 9.35
CA VAL A 385 -13.55 9.76 8.17
C VAL A 385 -13.32 8.34 8.64
N SER A 386 -14.15 7.42 8.19
CA SER A 386 -13.95 5.98 8.45
C SER A 386 -13.04 5.35 7.38
N PRO A 387 -12.46 4.19 7.62
CA PRO A 387 -11.79 3.40 6.58
C PRO A 387 -12.71 3.02 5.42
N ALA A 388 -14.01 2.83 5.68
CA ALA A 388 -14.99 2.58 4.63
C ALA A 388 -15.19 3.81 3.72
N ASP A 389 -15.17 5.05 4.28
CA ASP A 389 -15.21 6.29 3.49
C ASP A 389 -13.94 6.45 2.65
N LEU A 390 -12.78 6.12 3.21
CA LEU A 390 -11.52 6.11 2.46
C LEU A 390 -11.58 5.11 1.30
N SER A 391 -12.11 3.91 1.55
CA SER A 391 -12.27 2.88 0.52
C SER A 391 -13.27 3.29 -0.56
N ALA A 392 -14.41 3.91 -0.18
CA ALA A 392 -15.37 4.47 -1.13
C ALA A 392 -14.72 5.55 -2.00
N THR A 393 -13.90 6.41 -1.41
CA THR A 393 -13.16 7.46 -2.12
C THR A 393 -12.15 6.87 -3.11
N ILE A 394 -11.45 5.79 -2.73
CA ILE A 394 -10.52 5.08 -3.61
C ILE A 394 -11.25 4.41 -4.77
N PHE A 395 -12.37 3.73 -4.53
CA PHE A 395 -13.15 3.10 -5.61
C PHE A 395 -13.74 4.15 -6.57
N ASP A 396 -14.30 5.24 -6.06
CA ASP A 396 -14.82 6.35 -6.88
C ASP A 396 -13.72 6.92 -7.80
N SER A 397 -12.50 7.13 -7.27
CA SER A 397 -11.34 7.59 -8.05
C SER A 397 -10.91 6.60 -9.15
N LEU A 398 -11.21 5.32 -9.01
CA LEU A 398 -10.97 4.28 -10.02
C LEU A 398 -12.11 4.16 -11.02
N GLY A 399 -13.16 4.99 -10.91
CA GLY A 399 -14.38 4.89 -11.73
C GLY A 399 -15.24 3.67 -11.39
N ILE A 400 -15.12 3.15 -10.17
CA ILE A 400 -15.92 2.05 -9.64
C ILE A 400 -16.95 2.63 -8.69
N ASP A 401 -18.23 2.35 -8.93
CA ASP A 401 -19.30 2.77 -8.02
C ASP A 401 -19.11 2.11 -6.65
N PRO A 402 -18.80 2.87 -5.58
CA PRO A 402 -18.57 2.31 -4.24
C PRO A 402 -19.82 1.65 -3.64
N HIS A 403 -21.02 2.02 -4.09
CA HIS A 403 -22.29 1.41 -3.67
C HIS A 403 -22.68 0.19 -4.51
N GLY A 404 -21.84 -0.20 -5.48
CA GLY A 404 -21.99 -1.41 -6.25
C GLY A 404 -21.85 -2.68 -5.41
N THR A 405 -22.19 -3.81 -5.99
CA THR A 405 -22.08 -5.12 -5.36
C THR A 405 -21.25 -6.08 -6.21
N ILE A 406 -20.63 -7.05 -5.57
CA ILE A 406 -20.01 -8.22 -6.19
C ILE A 406 -20.64 -9.49 -5.61
N GLU A 407 -20.61 -10.58 -6.37
CA GLU A 407 -21.14 -11.87 -5.89
C GLU A 407 -20.10 -12.59 -5.03
N ASP A 408 -20.54 -13.11 -3.88
CA ASP A 408 -19.76 -14.03 -3.08
C ASP A 408 -19.74 -15.45 -3.69
N LYS A 409 -19.12 -16.41 -2.99
CA LYS A 409 -19.02 -17.82 -3.45
C LYS A 409 -20.37 -18.52 -3.61
N GLU A 410 -21.39 -18.05 -2.91
CA GLU A 410 -22.76 -18.55 -2.94
C GLU A 410 -23.64 -17.79 -3.95
N GLY A 411 -23.07 -16.82 -4.70
CA GLY A 411 -23.80 -16.00 -5.67
C GLY A 411 -24.67 -14.92 -5.03
N ARG A 412 -24.41 -14.56 -3.75
CA ARG A 412 -25.14 -13.50 -3.06
C ARG A 412 -24.47 -12.14 -3.31
N PRO A 413 -25.25 -11.08 -3.57
CA PRO A 413 -24.69 -9.76 -3.75
C PRO A 413 -24.13 -9.22 -2.41
N VAL A 414 -22.88 -8.80 -2.45
CA VAL A 414 -22.14 -8.23 -1.31
C VAL A 414 -21.69 -6.81 -1.68
N PRO A 415 -21.94 -5.78 -0.85
CA PRO A 415 -21.47 -4.42 -1.13
C PRO A 415 -19.94 -4.36 -1.26
N LEU A 416 -19.44 -3.40 -2.04
CA LEU A 416 -17.99 -3.17 -2.18
C LEU A 416 -17.39 -2.57 -0.91
N VAL A 417 -18.14 -1.73 -0.19
CA VAL A 417 -17.71 -1.09 1.06
C VAL A 417 -18.80 -1.24 2.13
N GLU A 418 -18.39 -1.24 3.38
CA GLU A 418 -19.27 -1.36 4.54
C GLU A 418 -19.88 0.02 4.91
N GLY A 419 -20.84 0.52 4.10
CA GLY A 419 -21.55 1.76 4.38
C GLY A 419 -20.73 3.04 4.25
N GLY A 420 -19.58 3.01 3.56
CA GLY A 420 -18.72 4.17 3.36
C GLY A 420 -19.23 5.13 2.28
N GLU A 421 -18.95 6.40 2.48
CA GLU A 421 -19.30 7.50 1.57
C GLU A 421 -18.03 8.16 1.01
N VAL A 422 -18.11 8.61 -0.24
CA VAL A 422 -16.99 9.35 -0.86
C VAL A 422 -16.75 10.66 -0.12
N VAL A 423 -15.53 10.93 0.27
CA VAL A 423 -15.13 12.17 0.96
C VAL A 423 -15.09 13.33 -0.05
N ARG A 424 -16.26 13.83 -0.42
CA ARG A 424 -16.41 14.87 -1.46
C ARG A 424 -15.66 16.17 -1.14
N GLY A 425 -15.45 16.50 0.13
CA GLY A 425 -14.69 17.69 0.54
C GLY A 425 -13.20 17.65 0.21
N LEU A 426 -12.70 16.57 -0.37
CA LEU A 426 -11.33 16.48 -0.93
C LEU A 426 -11.26 16.97 -2.38
N TYR A 427 -12.39 17.15 -3.04
CA TYR A 427 -12.47 17.51 -4.44
C TYR A 427 -12.98 18.96 -4.58
N ALA A 428 -12.63 19.64 -5.67
CA ALA A 428 -13.02 21.04 -5.92
C ALA A 428 -14.52 21.15 -6.27
#